data_f008aef25ae0a361aca6a3bd9f632bf8
#
_entry.id   f008aef25ae0a361aca6a3bd9f632bf8
#
_cell.length_a   1.000
_cell.length_b   1.000
_cell.length_c   1.000
_cell.angle_alpha   90.00
_cell.angle_beta   90.00
_cell.angle_gamma   90.00
#
_symmetry.space_group_name_H-M   'P 1'
#
loop_
_entity.id
_entity.type
_entity.pdbx_description
1 polymer ?
#
loop_
_entity_poly.entity_id
_entity_poly.type
_entity_poly.pdbx_seq_one_letter_code
_entity_poly.pdbx_strand_id
1 'polypeptide(L)'
;MHKNMREMEQYSDDQFVVKGVYKGTRSEAVLLFLKPGQEMPPHPHERFEVTLVPHKGRGTMTVNDTKEVELVPETLYYEPAGSTFRIRNTGDGPLQVLITLVRVGE
;
A
#
# COMPACT_ATOMS: atom_id res chain seq x y z
N MET A 1 7.20 -5.59 19.98
CA MET A 1 7.79 -4.61 19.02
C MET A 1 6.73 -3.62 18.59
N HIS A 2 7.07 -2.38 18.45
CA HIS A 2 6.17 -1.36 17.90
C HIS A 2 6.97 -0.35 17.10
N LYS A 3 6.32 0.30 16.16
CA LYS A 3 6.93 1.37 15.36
C LYS A 3 5.93 2.51 15.19
N ASN A 4 6.43 3.71 15.29
CA ASN A 4 5.63 4.91 15.07
C ASN A 4 5.68 5.27 13.59
N MET A 5 4.54 5.27 12.92
CA MET A 5 4.49 5.50 11.48
C MET A 5 4.91 6.91 11.08
N ARG A 6 4.70 7.89 11.96
CA ARG A 6 5.16 9.26 11.69
C ARG A 6 6.68 9.34 11.61
N GLU A 7 7.36 8.57 12.45
CA GLU A 7 8.83 8.56 12.46
C GLU A 7 9.42 7.85 11.26
N MET A 8 8.61 7.07 10.55
CA MET A 8 9.03 6.37 9.35
C MET A 8 8.83 7.17 8.07
N GLU A 9 8.13 8.29 8.15
CA GLU A 9 7.75 9.08 6.98
C GLU A 9 8.95 9.46 6.13
N GLN A 10 8.90 9.11 4.84
CA GLN A 10 9.98 9.39 3.91
C GLN A 10 9.45 9.40 2.47
N TYR A 11 9.83 10.43 1.74
CA TYR A 11 9.44 10.59 0.33
C TYR A 11 10.67 10.80 -0.53
N SER A 12 10.55 10.51 -1.82
CA SER A 12 11.57 10.79 -2.81
C SER A 12 10.95 11.58 -3.96
N ASP A 13 11.70 12.49 -4.55
CA ASP A 13 11.23 13.22 -5.73
C ASP A 13 11.24 12.33 -6.97
N ASP A 14 11.99 11.23 -6.95
CA ASP A 14 12.19 10.40 -8.13
C ASP A 14 11.15 9.31 -8.28
N GLN A 15 10.68 8.74 -7.16
CA GLN A 15 9.74 7.63 -7.20
C GLN A 15 9.14 7.38 -5.81
N PHE A 16 8.17 6.48 -5.75
CA PHE A 16 7.59 6.05 -4.49
C PHE A 16 8.64 5.40 -3.57
N VAL A 17 8.36 5.40 -2.28
CA VAL A 17 9.23 4.80 -1.26
C VAL A 17 8.43 3.72 -0.53
N VAL A 18 9.05 2.58 -0.27
CA VAL A 18 8.47 1.51 0.54
C VAL A 18 9.41 1.23 1.70
N LYS A 19 8.87 1.19 2.91
CA LYS A 19 9.64 0.86 4.12
C LYS A 19 8.98 -0.31 4.84
N GLY A 20 9.77 -1.31 5.20
CA GLY A 20 9.29 -2.44 5.98
C GLY A 20 8.98 -2.02 7.41
N VAL A 21 7.80 -2.41 7.90
CA VAL A 21 7.41 -2.21 9.30
C VAL A 21 7.80 -3.42 10.12
N TYR A 22 7.41 -4.60 9.66
CA TYR A 22 7.82 -5.87 10.24
C TYR A 22 7.75 -6.98 9.22
N LYS A 23 8.49 -8.06 9.49
CA LYS A 23 8.40 -9.29 8.71
C LYS A 23 8.30 -10.46 9.66
N GLY A 24 7.11 -11.06 9.70
CA GLY A 24 6.83 -12.22 10.54
C GLY A 24 6.93 -13.52 9.78
N THR A 25 6.42 -14.59 10.36
CA THR A 25 6.45 -15.93 9.76
C THR A 25 5.50 -16.04 8.56
N ARG A 26 4.30 -15.52 8.70
CA ARG A 26 3.27 -15.61 7.66
C ARG A 26 2.69 -14.26 7.28
N SER A 27 3.15 -13.20 7.88
CA SER A 27 2.67 -11.86 7.57
C SER A 27 3.81 -10.86 7.59
N GLU A 28 3.63 -9.80 6.84
CA GLU A 28 4.55 -8.66 6.87
C GLU A 28 3.75 -7.39 6.61
N ALA A 29 4.26 -6.28 7.09
CA ALA A 29 3.65 -5.00 6.82
C ALA A 29 4.71 -4.03 6.31
N VAL A 30 4.29 -3.21 5.35
CA VAL A 30 5.12 -2.15 4.78
C VAL A 30 4.34 -0.86 4.78
N LEU A 31 5.06 0.26 4.77
CA LEU A 31 4.50 1.57 4.53
C LEU A 31 4.91 2.04 3.15
N LEU A 32 3.94 2.46 2.38
CA LEU A 32 4.12 3.02 1.06
C LEU A 32 3.93 4.53 1.14
N PHE A 33 4.89 5.27 0.56
CA PHE A 33 4.90 6.73 0.56
C PHE A 33 4.95 7.24 -0.87
N LEU A 34 4.00 8.09 -1.23
CA LEU A 34 3.87 8.62 -2.58
C LEU A 34 3.67 10.13 -2.52
N LYS A 35 4.49 10.88 -3.26
CA LYS A 35 4.20 12.28 -3.55
C LYS A 35 3.11 12.36 -4.61
N PRO A 36 2.42 13.52 -4.72
CA PRO A 36 1.41 13.66 -5.78
C PRO A 36 1.95 13.28 -7.15
N GLY A 37 1.17 12.50 -7.89
CA GLY A 37 1.52 12.04 -9.22
C GLY A 37 2.37 10.78 -9.27
N GLN A 38 2.91 10.33 -8.15
CA GLN A 38 3.70 9.10 -8.14
C GLN A 38 2.81 7.86 -8.10
N GLU A 39 3.36 6.77 -8.60
CA GLU A 39 2.64 5.52 -8.73
C GLU A 39 3.53 4.34 -8.30
N MET A 40 2.93 3.42 -7.55
CA MET A 40 3.50 2.10 -7.35
C MET A 40 2.93 1.22 -8.47
N PRO A 41 3.78 0.72 -9.38
CA PRO A 41 3.30 -0.05 -10.54
C PRO A 41 2.67 -1.37 -10.11
N PRO A 42 1.82 -1.95 -10.96
CA PRO A 42 1.15 -3.20 -10.62
C PRO A 42 2.13 -4.35 -10.54
N HIS A 43 1.90 -5.22 -9.56
CA HIS A 43 2.55 -6.51 -9.52
C HIS A 43 1.65 -7.50 -8.78
N PRO A 44 1.73 -8.80 -9.11
CA PRO A 44 0.84 -9.79 -8.54
C PRO A 44 1.23 -10.16 -7.11
N HIS A 45 0.23 -10.54 -6.32
CA HIS A 45 0.41 -11.05 -4.97
C HIS A 45 -0.21 -12.44 -4.90
N GLU A 46 0.45 -13.39 -5.58
CA GLU A 46 -0.15 -14.71 -5.80
C GLU A 46 -0.42 -15.51 -4.54
N ARG A 47 0.47 -15.37 -3.55
CA ARG A 47 0.39 -16.17 -2.33
C ARG A 47 0.02 -15.35 -1.11
N PHE A 48 -0.44 -14.14 -1.30
CA PHE A 48 -0.74 -13.25 -0.20
C PHE A 48 -2.11 -12.62 -0.39
N GLU A 49 -2.91 -12.66 0.65
CA GLU A 49 -4.01 -11.71 0.72
C GLU A 49 -3.47 -10.42 1.34
N VAL A 50 -4.06 -9.31 0.97
CA VAL A 50 -3.51 -8.00 1.28
C VAL A 50 -4.58 -7.13 1.90
N THR A 51 -4.23 -6.43 2.99
CA THR A 51 -5.06 -5.35 3.50
C THR A 51 -4.30 -4.05 3.33
N LEU A 52 -5.04 -2.98 3.07
CA LEU A 52 -4.48 -1.65 2.86
C LEU A 52 -5.28 -0.66 3.68
N VAL A 53 -4.57 0.21 4.39
CA VAL A 53 -5.20 1.31 5.13
C VAL A 53 -4.44 2.58 4.79
N PRO A 54 -5.07 3.50 4.03
CA PRO A 54 -4.47 4.81 3.84
C PRO A 54 -4.41 5.52 5.19
N HIS A 55 -3.20 5.86 5.60
CA HIS A 55 -2.97 6.54 6.87
C HIS A 55 -3.04 8.06 6.69
N LYS A 56 -2.67 8.54 5.51
CA LYS A 56 -2.61 9.97 5.21
C LYS A 56 -2.81 10.18 3.72
N GLY A 57 -3.63 11.15 3.36
CA GLY A 57 -3.85 11.51 1.96
C GLY A 57 -4.86 10.63 1.24
N ARG A 58 -5.03 10.88 -0.05
CA ARG A 58 -5.98 10.19 -0.92
C ARG A 58 -5.28 9.70 -2.17
N GLY A 59 -5.81 8.63 -2.74
CA GLY A 59 -5.27 8.07 -3.97
C GLY A 59 -6.26 7.21 -4.70
N THR A 60 -5.78 6.52 -5.72
CA THR A 60 -6.58 5.60 -6.53
C THR A 60 -5.84 4.28 -6.63
N MET A 61 -6.54 3.19 -6.37
CA MET A 61 -6.04 1.84 -6.57
C MET A 61 -6.76 1.22 -7.75
N THR A 62 -6.01 0.70 -8.72
CA THR A 62 -6.58 -0.04 -9.84
C THR A 62 -6.35 -1.52 -9.61
N VAL A 63 -7.43 -2.30 -9.55
CA VAL A 63 -7.39 -3.72 -9.25
C VAL A 63 -7.62 -4.52 -10.52
N ASN A 64 -6.71 -5.45 -10.80
CA ASN A 64 -6.78 -6.35 -11.96
C ASN A 64 -7.01 -5.61 -13.29
N ASP A 65 -6.43 -4.43 -13.41
CA ASP A 65 -6.52 -3.55 -14.60
C ASP A 65 -7.93 -3.13 -15.00
N THR A 66 -8.95 -3.44 -14.20
CA THR A 66 -10.33 -3.18 -14.61
C THR A 66 -11.12 -2.35 -13.62
N LYS A 67 -10.80 -2.44 -12.34
CA LYS A 67 -11.62 -1.79 -11.30
C LYS A 67 -10.82 -0.70 -10.60
N GLU A 68 -11.35 0.52 -10.61
CA GLU A 68 -10.75 1.62 -9.87
C GLU A 68 -11.46 1.81 -8.54
N VAL A 69 -10.67 1.96 -7.49
CA VAL A 69 -11.14 2.15 -6.12
C VAL A 69 -10.48 3.40 -5.57
N GLU A 70 -11.27 4.32 -5.05
CA GLU A 70 -10.72 5.50 -4.41
C GLU A 70 -10.23 5.15 -3.01
N LEU A 71 -8.97 5.50 -2.73
CA LEU A 71 -8.38 5.31 -1.41
C LEU A 71 -8.59 6.56 -0.56
N VAL A 72 -9.23 6.39 0.59
CA VAL A 72 -9.47 7.49 1.53
C VAL A 72 -8.94 7.11 2.91
N PRO A 73 -8.55 8.10 3.73
CA PRO A 73 -7.98 7.82 5.04
C PRO A 73 -8.90 7.00 5.96
N GLU A 74 -8.27 6.22 6.82
CA GLU A 74 -8.94 5.46 7.88
C GLU A 74 -9.95 4.44 7.36
N THR A 75 -9.73 3.94 6.15
CA THR A 75 -10.57 2.93 5.50
C THR A 75 -9.74 1.69 5.26
N LEU A 76 -10.28 0.52 5.59
CA LEU A 76 -9.61 -0.75 5.35
C LEU A 76 -10.07 -1.31 4.01
N TYR A 77 -9.10 -1.62 3.15
CA TYR A 77 -9.34 -2.28 1.87
C TYR A 77 -8.74 -3.68 1.94
N TYR A 78 -9.37 -4.63 1.29
CA TYR A 78 -8.92 -6.01 1.25
C TYR A 78 -8.92 -6.53 -0.18
N GLU A 79 -7.83 -7.21 -0.55
CA GLU A 79 -7.72 -7.88 -1.83
C GLU A 79 -7.30 -9.34 -1.61
N PRO A 80 -8.01 -10.29 -2.21
CA PRO A 80 -7.68 -11.71 -2.06
C PRO A 80 -6.37 -12.05 -2.76
N ALA A 81 -5.82 -13.21 -2.40
CA ALA A 81 -4.62 -13.73 -3.04
C ALA A 81 -4.84 -13.85 -4.55
N GLY A 82 -3.81 -13.52 -5.31
CA GLY A 82 -3.87 -13.53 -6.77
C GLY A 82 -4.26 -12.21 -7.39
N SER A 83 -4.66 -11.23 -6.60
CA SER A 83 -5.01 -9.91 -7.13
C SER A 83 -3.76 -9.16 -7.56
N THR A 84 -3.87 -8.43 -8.65
CA THR A 84 -2.85 -7.49 -9.12
C THR A 84 -3.41 -6.09 -8.90
N PHE A 85 -2.63 -5.20 -8.31
CA PHE A 85 -3.10 -3.82 -8.15
C PHE A 85 -1.95 -2.83 -8.23
N ARG A 86 -2.29 -1.62 -8.61
CA ARG A 86 -1.37 -0.48 -8.59
C ARG A 86 -2.00 0.64 -7.77
N ILE A 87 -1.15 1.45 -7.16
CA ILE A 87 -1.60 2.56 -6.32
C ILE A 87 -0.98 3.84 -6.86
N ARG A 88 -1.81 4.86 -7.06
CA ARG A 88 -1.38 6.17 -7.54
C ARG A 88 -1.81 7.23 -6.53
N ASN A 89 -0.94 8.20 -6.32
CA ASN A 89 -1.32 9.37 -5.56
C ASN A 89 -2.01 10.36 -6.51
N THR A 90 -3.33 10.40 -6.45
CA THR A 90 -4.16 11.27 -7.27
C THR A 90 -4.64 12.50 -6.51
N GLY A 91 -4.19 12.66 -5.28
CA GLY A 91 -4.48 13.84 -4.48
C GLY A 91 -3.45 14.94 -4.68
N ASP A 92 -3.57 16.00 -3.91
CA ASP A 92 -2.68 17.15 -3.98
C ASP A 92 -1.69 17.24 -2.82
N GLY A 93 -1.70 16.25 -1.93
CA GLY A 93 -0.76 16.12 -0.82
C GLY A 93 -0.15 14.73 -0.75
N PRO A 94 0.71 14.47 0.23
CA PRO A 94 1.37 13.17 0.35
C PRO A 94 0.37 12.06 0.69
N LEU A 95 0.63 10.86 0.16
CA LEU A 95 -0.16 9.66 0.41
C LEU A 95 0.70 8.65 1.16
N GLN A 96 0.16 8.13 2.26
CA GLN A 96 0.79 7.05 3.02
C GLN A 96 -0.21 5.91 3.16
N VAL A 97 0.22 4.71 2.80
CA VAL A 97 -0.63 3.52 2.88
C VAL A 97 0.09 2.44 3.68
N LEU A 98 -0.59 1.95 4.72
CA LEU A 98 -0.11 0.78 5.45
C LEU A 98 -0.62 -0.45 4.72
N ILE A 99 0.29 -1.30 4.27
CA ILE A 99 -0.03 -2.50 3.51
C ILE A 99 0.41 -3.71 4.33
N THR A 100 -0.53 -4.60 4.62
CA THR A 100 -0.24 -5.84 5.35
C THR A 100 -0.49 -7.02 4.42
N LEU A 101 0.51 -7.88 4.29
CA LEU A 101 0.45 -9.07 3.45
C LEU A 101 0.42 -10.29 4.36
N VAL A 102 -0.56 -11.17 4.12
CA VAL A 102 -0.71 -12.41 4.89
C VAL A 102 -0.63 -13.57 3.93
N ARG A 103 0.33 -14.44 4.18
CA ARG A 103 0.56 -15.60 3.32
C ARG A 103 -0.59 -16.60 3.45
N VAL A 104 -1.12 -17.05 2.30
CA VAL A 104 -2.16 -18.06 2.25
C VAL A 104 -1.59 -19.36 1.69
N GLY A 105 -2.11 -20.48 2.22
CA GLY A 105 -1.63 -21.79 1.83
C GLY A 105 -0.27 -22.10 2.46
N GLU A 106 0.45 -22.99 1.83
CA GLU A 106 1.72 -23.50 2.36
C GLU A 106 2.94 -22.80 1.78
#